data_48e95bf93ec0a48d77155f5096b57f43
#
_entry.id   48e95bf93ec0a48d77155f5096b57f43
#
_cell.length_a   1.000
_cell.length_b   1.000
_cell.length_c   1.000
_cell.angle_alpha   90.00
_cell.angle_beta   90.00
_cell.angle_gamma   90.00
#
_symmetry.space_group_name_H-M   'P 1'
#
loop_
_entity.id
_entity.type
_entity.pdbx_description
1 polymer ?
#
loop_
_entity_poly.entity_id
_entity_poly.type
_entity_poly.pdbx_seq_one_letter_code
_entity_poly.pdbx_strand_id
1 'polypeptide(L)'
;MDANREQKRNTKHERNVMLSKAGTLKRCSIQTIEDETIGKVEDFYFDDRHWTVRYLVVNTGTWLSGRQVLISPYALVAVNADRENIVVELTKKQIEDSPSLDCDKPVSRQFEEAYHGYHGWPTYWGGPLSWGSYDYVVRGREKWKESSQSKGGSDHHLRSTHHVSGYHIQATDGEIGHVEDFIIEDETWAIRYLIVRTLNWWPGKQVLVAPQWIERVSWGERKVFAGLSREAIKQSPEYTEESLLNRDYEIGLHRHYDRQGYWIDELAAK
;
A
#
# COMPACT_ATOMS: atom_id res chain seq x y z
N MET A 1 -3.69 10.74 35.97
CA MET A 1 -3.54 9.62 34.99
C MET A 1 -3.38 10.10 33.55
N ASP A 2 -3.45 11.40 33.28
CA ASP A 2 -3.41 11.96 31.92
C ASP A 2 -2.02 12.32 31.36
N ALA A 3 -1.04 12.60 32.22
CA ALA A 3 0.31 12.98 31.78
C ALA A 3 1.06 11.87 31.01
N ASN A 4 0.77 10.60 31.29
CA ASN A 4 1.42 9.48 30.63
C ASN A 4 0.82 9.18 29.23
N ARG A 5 -0.39 9.64 28.95
CA ARG A 5 -1.03 9.57 27.62
C ARG A 5 -0.55 10.71 26.71
N GLU A 6 -0.31 11.90 27.26
CA GLU A 6 0.25 13.02 26.49
C GLU A 6 1.72 12.80 26.14
N GLN A 7 2.50 12.20 27.04
CA GLN A 7 3.90 11.87 26.76
C GLN A 7 4.04 10.77 25.68
N LYS A 8 3.12 9.79 25.62
CA LYS A 8 3.07 8.81 24.51
C LYS A 8 2.58 9.41 23.19
N ARG A 9 1.79 10.48 23.21
CA ARG A 9 1.40 11.21 21.99
C ARG A 9 2.55 12.07 21.44
N ASN A 10 3.35 12.68 22.31
CA ASN A 10 4.49 13.51 21.88
C ASN A 10 5.69 12.71 21.33
N THR A 11 5.89 11.46 21.77
CA THR A 11 6.95 10.60 21.21
C THR A 11 6.59 10.01 19.83
N LYS A 12 5.35 10.18 19.35
CA LYS A 12 4.92 9.73 18.03
C LYS A 12 5.33 10.69 16.90
N HIS A 13 5.88 11.87 17.23
CA HIS A 13 6.11 12.98 16.28
C HIS A 13 7.50 13.03 15.67
N GLU A 14 8.42 12.09 16.00
CA GLU A 14 9.79 12.07 15.45
C GLU A 14 10.17 10.70 14.83
N ARG A 15 9.22 9.85 14.47
CA ARG A 15 9.57 8.70 13.65
C ARG A 15 9.85 9.18 12.24
N ASN A 16 11.07 8.98 11.78
CA ASN A 16 11.37 9.06 10.35
C ASN A 16 10.44 8.07 9.63
N VAL A 17 9.58 8.61 8.79
CA VAL A 17 8.73 7.83 7.88
C VAL A 17 9.64 6.96 7.03
N MET A 18 9.39 5.65 7.03
CA MET A 18 10.20 4.69 6.28
C MET A 18 9.46 4.23 5.03
N LEU A 19 10.16 4.28 3.91
CA LEU A 19 9.70 3.74 2.64
C LEU A 19 10.29 2.34 2.46
N SER A 20 9.44 1.33 2.39
CA SER A 20 9.86 -0.08 2.30
C SER A 20 9.29 -0.77 1.07
N LYS A 21 10.06 -1.68 0.45
CA LYS A 21 9.55 -2.56 -0.60
C LYS A 21 8.49 -3.50 -0.03
N ALA A 22 7.39 -3.70 -0.75
CA ALA A 22 6.39 -4.69 -0.37
C ALA A 22 7.00 -6.10 -0.27
N GLY A 23 7.90 -6.47 -1.17
CA GLY A 23 8.64 -7.73 -1.12
C GLY A 23 9.49 -7.90 0.15
N THR A 24 10.02 -6.82 0.73
CA THR A 24 10.73 -6.86 2.01
C THR A 24 9.74 -7.09 3.16
N LEU A 25 8.63 -6.34 3.17
CA LEU A 25 7.60 -6.48 4.19
C LEU A 25 6.91 -7.86 4.16
N LYS A 26 6.80 -8.50 2.99
CA LYS A 26 6.28 -9.89 2.86
C LYS A 26 7.16 -10.93 3.54
N ARG A 27 8.41 -10.62 3.89
CA ARG A 27 9.26 -11.53 4.69
C ARG A 27 9.03 -11.41 6.19
N CYS A 28 8.38 -10.32 6.62
CA CYS A 28 8.17 -10.05 8.03
C CYS A 28 7.21 -11.07 8.67
N SER A 29 7.56 -11.48 9.89
CA SER A 29 6.65 -12.19 10.77
C SER A 29 5.72 -11.20 11.46
N ILE A 30 4.48 -11.62 11.70
CA ILE A 30 3.54 -10.86 12.53
C ILE A 30 3.63 -11.38 13.96
N GLN A 31 3.77 -10.47 14.90
CA GLN A 31 3.83 -10.76 16.32
C GLN A 31 2.82 -9.91 17.09
N THR A 32 2.25 -10.48 18.17
CA THR A 32 1.45 -9.72 19.12
C THR A 32 2.33 -8.86 20.01
N ILE A 33 1.74 -7.93 20.75
CA ILE A 33 2.45 -7.17 21.80
C ILE A 33 2.98 -8.06 22.94
N GLU A 34 2.53 -9.33 23.02
CA GLU A 34 2.97 -10.35 23.98
C GLU A 34 4.03 -11.28 23.40
N ASP A 35 4.67 -10.87 22.27
CA ASP A 35 5.70 -11.63 21.55
C ASP A 35 5.23 -12.99 20.98
N GLU A 36 3.91 -13.19 20.88
CA GLU A 36 3.39 -14.39 20.23
C GLU A 36 3.41 -14.27 18.71
N THR A 37 3.96 -15.24 18.02
CA THR A 37 3.97 -15.28 16.55
C THR A 37 2.59 -15.66 16.01
N ILE A 38 2.05 -14.82 15.12
CA ILE A 38 0.79 -15.03 14.40
C ILE A 38 1.04 -15.78 13.09
N GLY A 39 2.06 -15.36 12.34
CA GLY A 39 2.35 -15.91 11.02
C GLY A 39 3.30 -15.03 10.23
N LYS A 40 3.24 -15.14 8.90
CA LYS A 40 4.05 -14.34 7.98
C LYS A 40 3.16 -13.57 7.02
N VAL A 41 3.58 -12.35 6.69
CA VAL A 41 2.94 -11.58 5.62
C VAL A 41 3.16 -12.28 4.29
N GLU A 42 2.08 -12.55 3.59
CA GLU A 42 2.09 -13.23 2.29
C GLU A 42 1.74 -12.26 1.16
N ASP A 43 0.83 -11.33 1.41
CA ASP A 43 0.41 -10.34 0.43
C ASP A 43 -0.13 -9.07 1.10
N PHE A 44 -0.39 -8.04 0.30
CA PHE A 44 -1.08 -6.82 0.70
C PHE A 44 -2.29 -6.60 -0.20
N TYR A 45 -3.43 -6.27 0.43
CA TYR A 45 -4.59 -5.79 -0.29
C TYR A 45 -4.66 -4.27 -0.15
N PHE A 46 -4.67 -3.58 -1.27
CA PHE A 46 -4.75 -2.13 -1.33
C PHE A 46 -6.03 -1.67 -2.05
N ASP A 47 -6.49 -0.49 -1.67
CA ASP A 47 -7.61 0.21 -2.31
C ASP A 47 -7.10 0.87 -3.61
N ASP A 48 -7.68 0.48 -4.73
CA ASP A 48 -7.28 0.96 -6.06
C ASP A 48 -7.68 2.42 -6.34
N ARG A 49 -8.50 3.01 -5.48
CA ARG A 49 -8.89 4.42 -5.56
C ARG A 49 -7.89 5.34 -4.87
N HIS A 50 -7.31 4.86 -3.76
CA HIS A 50 -6.43 5.67 -2.91
C HIS A 50 -4.98 5.16 -2.90
N TRP A 51 -4.69 4.03 -3.54
CA TRP A 51 -3.39 3.37 -3.51
C TRP A 51 -2.86 3.20 -2.08
N THR A 52 -3.74 2.78 -1.19
CA THR A 52 -3.45 2.60 0.22
C THR A 52 -3.69 1.15 0.61
N VAL A 53 -2.72 0.54 1.28
CA VAL A 53 -2.86 -0.81 1.84
C VAL A 53 -3.94 -0.79 2.92
N ARG A 54 -4.93 -1.65 2.78
CA ARG A 54 -6.03 -1.80 3.73
C ARG A 54 -5.91 -3.05 4.57
N TYR A 55 -5.24 -4.07 4.04
CA TYR A 55 -5.02 -5.33 4.77
C TYR A 55 -3.67 -5.95 4.41
N LEU A 56 -3.03 -6.49 5.44
CA LEU A 56 -1.98 -7.48 5.32
C LEU A 56 -2.66 -8.85 5.24
N VAL A 57 -2.33 -9.65 4.26
CA VAL A 57 -2.71 -11.06 4.18
C VAL A 57 -1.65 -11.86 4.89
N VAL A 58 -2.01 -12.53 5.96
CA VAL A 58 -1.08 -13.26 6.83
C VAL A 58 -1.39 -14.75 6.80
N ASN A 59 -0.39 -15.54 6.45
CA ASN A 59 -0.46 -16.98 6.56
C ASN A 59 -0.12 -17.40 7.98
N THR A 60 -1.05 -18.02 8.67
CA THR A 60 -0.91 -18.39 10.10
C THR A 60 -0.08 -19.66 10.31
N GLY A 61 0.36 -20.33 9.23
CA GLY A 61 1.08 -21.60 9.37
C GLY A 61 0.25 -22.67 10.04
N THR A 62 0.88 -23.47 10.89
CA THR A 62 0.24 -24.66 11.46
C THR A 62 -0.74 -24.38 12.62
N TRP A 63 -0.60 -23.26 13.32
CA TRP A 63 -1.39 -23.01 14.55
C TRP A 63 -2.89 -22.77 14.26
N LEU A 64 -3.24 -22.23 13.07
CA LEU A 64 -4.62 -22.07 12.61
C LEU A 64 -4.86 -22.83 11.30
N SER A 65 -4.30 -24.02 11.20
CA SER A 65 -4.47 -24.95 10.06
C SER A 65 -4.14 -24.33 8.68
N GLY A 66 -3.17 -23.43 8.61
CA GLY A 66 -2.77 -22.75 7.38
C GLY A 66 -3.75 -21.69 6.87
N ARG A 67 -4.73 -21.32 7.70
CA ARG A 67 -5.71 -20.29 7.36
C ARG A 67 -5.00 -18.96 7.09
N GLN A 68 -5.38 -18.30 6.01
CA GLN A 68 -5.05 -16.90 5.79
C GLN A 68 -5.99 -16.00 6.57
N VAL A 69 -5.43 -14.97 7.22
CA VAL A 69 -6.18 -13.96 7.94
C VAL A 69 -5.82 -12.58 7.41
N LEU A 70 -6.77 -11.66 7.48
CA LEU A 70 -6.52 -10.24 7.18
C LEU A 70 -6.16 -9.53 8.47
N ILE A 71 -5.12 -8.71 8.41
CA ILE A 71 -4.77 -7.78 9.47
C ILE A 71 -4.77 -6.37 8.92
N SER A 72 -5.63 -5.53 9.50
CA SER A 72 -5.69 -4.13 9.12
C SER A 72 -4.47 -3.37 9.63
N PRO A 73 -3.88 -2.45 8.85
CA PRO A 73 -2.87 -1.52 9.35
C PRO A 73 -3.30 -0.74 10.60
N TYR A 74 -4.59 -0.63 10.85
CA TYR A 74 -5.12 -0.02 12.07
C TYR A 74 -4.67 -0.73 13.36
N ALA A 75 -4.43 -2.03 13.28
CA ALA A 75 -3.94 -2.84 14.39
C ALA A 75 -2.42 -2.80 14.57
N LEU A 76 -1.67 -2.15 13.67
CA LEU A 76 -0.23 -2.18 13.70
C LEU A 76 0.33 -1.20 14.72
N VAL A 77 1.27 -1.67 15.52
CA VAL A 77 1.96 -0.89 16.54
C VAL A 77 3.34 -0.45 16.06
N ALA A 78 4.06 -1.36 15.42
CA ALA A 78 5.41 -1.11 14.95
C ALA A 78 5.77 -1.99 13.75
N VAL A 79 6.59 -1.44 12.86
CA VAL A 79 7.29 -2.17 11.80
C VAL A 79 8.78 -2.13 12.12
N ASN A 80 9.38 -3.28 12.33
CA ASN A 80 10.80 -3.41 12.67
C ASN A 80 11.50 -4.10 11.50
N ALA A 81 11.93 -3.31 10.52
CA ALA A 81 12.58 -3.84 9.31
C ALA A 81 13.85 -4.66 9.65
N ASP A 82 14.66 -4.19 10.60
CA ASP A 82 15.90 -4.87 11.02
C ASP A 82 15.66 -6.24 11.66
N ARG A 83 14.49 -6.45 12.27
CA ARG A 83 14.09 -7.72 12.90
C ARG A 83 13.17 -8.55 12.03
N GLU A 84 12.84 -8.07 10.85
CA GLU A 84 11.86 -8.68 9.95
C GLU A 84 10.54 -9.04 10.68
N ASN A 85 10.07 -8.14 11.55
CA ASN A 85 8.79 -8.32 12.23
C ASN A 85 7.90 -7.08 12.23
N ILE A 86 6.60 -7.33 12.29
CA ILE A 86 5.55 -6.32 12.43
C ILE A 86 4.76 -6.68 13.68
N VAL A 87 4.64 -5.72 14.60
CA VAL A 87 3.95 -5.91 15.88
C VAL A 87 2.51 -5.41 15.76
N VAL A 88 1.56 -6.22 16.24
CA VAL A 88 0.12 -5.90 16.20
C VAL A 88 -0.50 -5.88 17.59
N GLU A 89 -1.47 -4.98 17.78
CA GLU A 89 -2.29 -4.88 19.02
C GLU A 89 -3.51 -5.83 18.94
N LEU A 90 -3.27 -7.09 18.56
CA LEU A 90 -4.28 -8.14 18.51
C LEU A 90 -3.74 -9.39 19.21
N THR A 91 -4.60 -10.06 19.95
CA THR A 91 -4.30 -11.38 20.52
C THR A 91 -4.56 -12.48 19.49
N LYS A 92 -3.93 -13.64 19.66
CA LYS A 92 -4.22 -14.83 18.84
C LYS A 92 -5.70 -15.18 18.84
N LYS A 93 -6.35 -15.08 19.98
CA LYS A 93 -7.78 -15.38 20.11
C LYS A 93 -8.65 -14.43 19.28
N GLN A 94 -8.36 -13.13 19.28
CA GLN A 94 -9.08 -12.17 18.44
C GLN A 94 -8.91 -12.47 16.95
N ILE A 95 -7.73 -12.96 16.56
CA ILE A 95 -7.46 -13.34 15.17
C ILE A 95 -8.17 -14.66 14.83
N GLU A 96 -8.16 -15.64 15.72
CA GLU A 96 -8.85 -16.92 15.57
C GLU A 96 -10.35 -16.73 15.38
N ASP A 97 -10.96 -15.91 16.24
CA ASP A 97 -12.39 -15.63 16.25
C ASP A 97 -12.84 -14.62 15.17
N SER A 98 -11.90 -13.99 14.45
CA SER A 98 -12.20 -13.02 13.41
C SER A 98 -12.91 -13.66 12.21
N PRO A 99 -13.71 -12.90 11.44
CA PRO A 99 -14.35 -13.40 10.23
C PRO A 99 -13.32 -14.06 9.29
N SER A 100 -13.63 -15.26 8.80
CA SER A 100 -12.72 -15.99 7.93
C SER A 100 -12.76 -15.46 6.51
N LEU A 101 -11.57 -15.29 5.93
CA LEU A 101 -11.43 -14.97 4.51
C LEU A 101 -11.72 -16.22 3.67
N ASP A 102 -12.58 -16.09 2.68
CA ASP A 102 -12.70 -17.06 1.60
C ASP A 102 -11.68 -16.65 0.52
N CYS A 103 -10.52 -17.32 0.52
CA CYS A 103 -9.39 -16.95 -0.33
C CYS A 103 -9.68 -17.05 -1.83
N ASP A 104 -10.72 -17.81 -2.20
CA ASP A 104 -11.13 -17.99 -3.59
C ASP A 104 -12.04 -16.87 -4.09
N LYS A 105 -12.46 -15.96 -3.21
CA LYS A 105 -13.35 -14.85 -3.55
C LYS A 105 -12.72 -13.49 -3.26
N PRO A 106 -12.98 -12.48 -4.10
CA PRO A 106 -12.60 -11.11 -3.79
C PRO A 106 -13.21 -10.66 -2.45
N VAL A 107 -12.44 -9.90 -1.67
CA VAL A 107 -12.93 -9.31 -0.42
C VAL A 107 -14.11 -8.40 -0.73
N SER A 108 -15.27 -8.72 -0.20
CA SER A 108 -16.49 -7.92 -0.43
C SER A 108 -16.62 -6.84 0.63
N ARG A 109 -17.35 -5.77 0.30
CA ARG A 109 -17.67 -4.71 1.26
C ARG A 109 -18.38 -5.24 2.50
N GLN A 110 -19.26 -6.22 2.35
CA GLN A 110 -19.95 -6.87 3.46
C GLN A 110 -18.99 -7.58 4.42
N PHE A 111 -17.97 -8.25 3.86
CA PHE A 111 -16.90 -8.84 4.68
C PHE A 111 -16.14 -7.76 5.44
N GLU A 112 -15.77 -6.67 4.79
CA GLU A 112 -15.06 -5.56 5.43
C GLU A 112 -15.88 -4.93 6.56
N GLU A 113 -17.18 -4.74 6.35
CA GLU A 113 -18.11 -4.23 7.39
C GLU A 113 -18.17 -5.17 8.58
N ALA A 114 -18.29 -6.48 8.36
CA ALA A 114 -18.30 -7.48 9.42
C ALA A 114 -16.95 -7.51 10.16
N TYR A 115 -15.85 -7.44 9.43
CA TYR A 115 -14.49 -7.45 9.98
C TYR A 115 -14.23 -6.20 10.85
N HIS A 116 -14.53 -5.01 10.35
CA HIS A 116 -14.38 -3.77 11.11
C HIS A 116 -15.32 -3.73 12.31
N GLY A 117 -16.57 -4.20 12.15
CA GLY A 117 -17.54 -4.30 13.24
C GLY A 117 -17.08 -5.26 14.34
N TYR A 118 -16.49 -6.40 14.00
CA TYR A 118 -15.95 -7.36 14.95
C TYR A 118 -14.85 -6.76 15.84
N HIS A 119 -13.94 -5.98 15.24
CA HIS A 119 -12.85 -5.33 15.96
C HIS A 119 -13.22 -3.98 16.59
N GLY A 120 -14.42 -3.46 16.33
CA GLY A 120 -14.84 -2.14 16.79
C GLY A 120 -14.07 -0.98 16.14
N TRP A 121 -13.54 -1.18 14.93
CA TRP A 121 -12.76 -0.18 14.22
C TRP A 121 -13.61 0.67 13.29
N PRO A 122 -13.24 1.96 13.09
CA PRO A 122 -13.91 2.78 12.10
C PRO A 122 -13.64 2.24 10.69
N THR A 123 -14.62 2.37 9.83
CA THR A 123 -14.47 2.00 8.42
C THR A 123 -13.69 3.07 7.67
N TYR A 124 -12.75 2.71 6.79
CA TYR A 124 -11.95 3.68 6.03
C TYR A 124 -12.75 4.39 4.91
N TRP A 125 -13.96 3.94 4.63
CA TRP A 125 -14.88 4.56 3.65
C TRP A 125 -15.97 5.41 4.31
N GLY A 126 -16.04 5.48 5.63
CA GLY A 126 -17.13 6.09 6.40
C GLY A 126 -17.03 7.59 6.61
N GLY A 127 -16.02 8.28 6.08
CA GLY A 127 -15.90 9.73 6.23
C GLY A 127 -14.47 10.27 6.06
N PRO A 128 -14.31 11.59 6.08
CA PRO A 128 -13.04 12.23 5.78
C PRO A 128 -11.92 12.00 6.80
N LEU A 129 -12.23 11.41 7.95
CA LEU A 129 -11.26 11.14 9.02
C LEU A 129 -10.95 9.66 9.22
N SER A 130 -11.52 8.78 8.40
CA SER A 130 -11.28 7.36 8.52
C SER A 130 -9.99 6.99 7.81
N TRP A 131 -8.94 6.83 8.57
CA TRP A 131 -7.66 6.25 8.25
C TRP A 131 -6.65 7.01 7.40
N GLY A 132 -5.61 7.34 8.06
CA GLY A 132 -4.42 7.90 7.47
C GLY A 132 -4.82 9.14 6.72
N SER A 133 -4.41 10.23 7.23
CA SER A 133 -4.60 11.49 6.61
C SER A 133 -4.55 11.31 5.12
N TYR A 134 -5.70 11.64 4.55
CA TYR A 134 -5.60 12.58 3.53
C TYR A 134 -6.00 12.13 2.18
N ASP A 135 -6.89 12.79 1.76
CA ASP A 135 -7.11 13.64 0.59
C ASP A 135 -6.00 13.74 -0.48
N TYR A 136 -5.04 12.79 -0.47
CA TYR A 136 -4.13 12.59 -1.56
C TYR A 136 -4.79 12.57 -2.90
N VAL A 137 -6.05 12.26 -2.91
CA VAL A 137 -6.80 11.84 -4.07
C VAL A 137 -7.90 12.80 -4.45
N VAL A 138 -8.03 13.92 -3.74
CA VAL A 138 -9.06 14.90 -4.10
C VAL A 138 -8.82 15.47 -5.50
N ARG A 139 -7.59 15.62 -5.94
CA ARG A 139 -7.26 16.07 -7.29
C ARG A 139 -7.50 15.02 -8.38
N GLY A 140 -7.45 13.74 -8.02
CA GLY A 140 -7.77 12.63 -8.95
C GLY A 140 -9.26 12.26 -8.99
N ARG A 141 -10.05 12.71 -8.01
CA ARG A 141 -11.44 12.30 -7.83
C ARG A 141 -12.35 12.65 -9.00
N GLU A 142 -12.09 13.76 -9.66
CA GLU A 142 -12.92 14.16 -10.82
C GLU A 142 -12.65 13.31 -12.06
N LYS A 143 -11.39 12.92 -12.28
CA LYS A 143 -11.02 12.05 -13.41
C LYS A 143 -11.46 10.60 -13.24
N TRP A 144 -11.60 10.12 -11.99
CA TRP A 144 -11.97 8.74 -11.68
C TRP A 144 -13.48 8.50 -11.56
N LYS A 145 -14.30 9.55 -11.47
CA LYS A 145 -15.76 9.43 -11.43
C LYS A 145 -16.36 8.80 -12.70
N GLU A 146 -15.70 8.94 -13.84
CA GLU A 146 -16.21 8.40 -15.10
C GLU A 146 -15.96 6.92 -15.32
N SER A 147 -14.95 6.32 -14.70
CA SER A 147 -14.63 4.89 -14.86
C SER A 147 -15.35 3.98 -13.87
N SER A 148 -16.01 4.53 -12.85
CA SER A 148 -16.58 3.77 -11.73
C SER A 148 -18.10 3.54 -11.84
N GLN A 149 -18.74 3.88 -12.95
CA GLN A 149 -20.14 3.53 -13.21
C GLN A 149 -20.27 2.12 -13.80
N SER A 150 -19.75 1.10 -13.13
CA SER A 150 -20.23 -0.25 -13.37
C SER A 150 -21.47 -0.49 -12.52
N LYS A 151 -22.62 -0.48 -13.19
CA LYS A 151 -23.92 -0.80 -12.63
C LYS A 151 -23.88 -2.20 -12.00
N GLY A 152 -24.17 -2.29 -10.68
CA GLY A 152 -24.76 -3.49 -10.10
C GLY A 152 -23.85 -4.72 -10.02
N GLY A 153 -22.60 -4.59 -9.61
CA GLY A 153 -21.69 -5.67 -9.25
C GLY A 153 -21.04 -5.37 -7.90
N SER A 154 -20.75 -6.40 -7.11
CA SER A 154 -20.02 -6.31 -5.86
C SER A 154 -18.83 -5.34 -6.00
N ASP A 155 -18.76 -4.33 -5.12
CA ASP A 155 -17.76 -3.25 -5.17
C ASP A 155 -16.38 -3.80 -4.78
N HIS A 156 -15.70 -4.41 -5.75
CA HIS A 156 -14.37 -5.00 -5.58
C HIS A 156 -13.30 -3.93 -5.87
N HIS A 157 -13.05 -3.08 -4.92
CA HIS A 157 -12.04 -2.01 -5.01
C HIS A 157 -10.70 -2.42 -4.39
N LEU A 158 -10.63 -3.57 -3.72
CA LEU A 158 -9.39 -4.10 -3.17
C LEU A 158 -8.64 -4.93 -4.21
N ARG A 159 -7.34 -4.65 -4.32
CA ARG A 159 -6.41 -5.32 -5.23
C ARG A 159 -5.27 -5.94 -4.45
N SER A 160 -4.86 -7.12 -4.87
CA SER A 160 -3.67 -7.80 -4.37
C SER A 160 -2.42 -7.22 -5.01
N THR A 161 -1.39 -6.92 -4.21
CA THR A 161 -0.08 -6.52 -4.76
C THR A 161 0.52 -7.64 -5.59
N HIS A 162 0.30 -8.91 -5.21
CA HIS A 162 0.74 -10.06 -6.00
C HIS A 162 0.08 -10.10 -7.39
N HIS A 163 -1.22 -9.82 -7.47
CA HIS A 163 -1.93 -9.80 -8.75
C HIS A 163 -1.50 -8.65 -9.66
N VAL A 164 -1.18 -7.48 -9.10
CA VAL A 164 -0.78 -6.30 -9.89
C VAL A 164 0.69 -6.35 -10.28
N SER A 165 1.52 -7.09 -9.55
CA SER A 165 2.87 -7.44 -10.02
C SER A 165 2.77 -8.19 -11.36
N GLY A 166 3.58 -7.77 -12.32
CA GLY A 166 3.55 -8.28 -13.70
C GLY A 166 2.58 -7.53 -14.64
N TYR A 167 1.81 -6.55 -14.15
CA TYR A 167 1.02 -5.71 -15.06
C TYR A 167 1.93 -4.87 -15.95
N HIS A 168 1.58 -4.80 -17.23
CA HIS A 168 2.32 -3.99 -18.18
C HIS A 168 2.15 -2.50 -17.93
N ILE A 169 3.22 -1.75 -18.05
CA ILE A 169 3.19 -0.27 -17.98
C ILE A 169 3.21 0.30 -19.39
N GLN A 170 2.18 1.09 -19.67
CA GLN A 170 2.01 1.81 -20.92
C GLN A 170 2.27 3.29 -20.68
N ALA A 171 3.31 3.82 -21.30
CA ALA A 171 3.57 5.26 -21.40
C ALA A 171 2.68 5.89 -22.47
N THR A 172 2.70 7.22 -22.59
CA THR A 172 1.91 7.97 -23.58
C THR A 172 2.26 7.60 -25.04
N ASP A 173 3.49 7.11 -25.27
CA ASP A 173 4.08 6.83 -26.59
C ASP A 173 4.54 5.37 -26.75
N GLY A 174 4.12 4.46 -25.88
CA GLY A 174 4.38 3.03 -26.03
C GLY A 174 4.62 2.28 -24.71
N GLU A 175 4.78 0.98 -24.81
CA GLU A 175 5.04 0.11 -23.65
C GLU A 175 6.48 0.29 -23.15
N ILE A 176 6.66 0.22 -21.81
CA ILE A 176 7.96 0.41 -21.16
C ILE A 176 8.43 -0.79 -20.35
N GLY A 177 7.52 -1.60 -19.84
CA GLY A 177 7.88 -2.72 -18.98
C GLY A 177 6.71 -3.21 -18.16
N HIS A 178 7.00 -3.67 -16.97
CA HIS A 178 5.97 -4.21 -16.07
C HIS A 178 6.22 -3.79 -14.62
N VAL A 179 5.15 -3.81 -13.83
CA VAL A 179 5.20 -3.62 -12.38
C VAL A 179 5.95 -4.80 -11.79
N GLU A 180 7.01 -4.53 -11.04
CA GLU A 180 7.78 -5.56 -10.35
C GLU A 180 7.40 -5.64 -8.87
N ASP A 181 7.34 -4.48 -8.20
CA ASP A 181 7.05 -4.40 -6.77
C ASP A 181 6.48 -3.01 -6.44
N PHE A 182 6.27 -2.74 -5.16
CA PHE A 182 5.70 -1.49 -4.64
C PHE A 182 6.56 -0.94 -3.51
N ILE A 183 6.59 0.37 -3.39
CA ILE A 183 7.13 1.07 -2.23
C ILE A 183 5.98 1.54 -1.36
N ILE A 184 5.94 1.05 -0.14
CA ILE A 184 4.92 1.33 0.86
C ILE A 184 5.52 2.18 1.97
N GLU A 185 4.81 3.20 2.38
CA GLU A 185 5.13 4.03 3.53
C GLU A 185 4.56 3.42 4.81
N ASP A 186 5.34 3.32 5.87
CA ASP A 186 4.99 2.60 7.09
C ASP A 186 4.08 3.36 8.06
N GLU A 187 3.88 4.67 7.87
CA GLU A 187 3.00 5.49 8.70
C GLU A 187 1.56 5.49 8.19
N THR A 188 1.39 5.82 6.91
CA THR A 188 0.06 5.93 6.27
C THR A 188 -0.37 4.68 5.53
N TRP A 189 0.56 3.75 5.29
CA TRP A 189 0.37 2.56 4.46
C TRP A 189 0.01 2.89 3.01
N ALA A 190 0.33 4.11 2.58
CA ALA A 190 0.19 4.52 1.20
C ALA A 190 1.24 3.84 0.32
N ILE A 191 0.83 3.39 -0.86
CA ILE A 191 1.76 3.00 -1.92
C ILE A 191 2.27 4.30 -2.55
N ARG A 192 3.54 4.61 -2.32
CA ARG A 192 4.17 5.84 -2.82
C ARG A 192 4.69 5.69 -4.23
N TYR A 193 5.20 4.49 -4.56
CA TYR A 193 5.73 4.20 -5.90
C TYR A 193 5.46 2.76 -6.31
N LEU A 194 5.30 2.58 -7.62
CA LEU A 194 5.45 1.30 -8.29
C LEU A 194 6.93 1.17 -8.71
N ILE A 195 7.54 0.05 -8.43
CA ILE A 195 8.83 -0.33 -9.01
C ILE A 195 8.54 -0.95 -10.37
N VAL A 196 9.04 -0.33 -11.41
CA VAL A 196 8.84 -0.75 -12.79
C VAL A 196 10.14 -1.28 -13.36
N ARG A 197 10.13 -2.52 -13.83
CA ARG A 197 11.24 -3.11 -14.59
C ARG A 197 11.05 -2.81 -16.05
N THR A 198 12.00 -2.09 -16.64
CA THR A 198 11.96 -1.72 -18.07
C THR A 198 12.43 -2.88 -18.95
N LEU A 199 11.77 -3.11 -20.10
CA LEU A 199 12.03 -4.29 -20.93
C LEU A 199 13.15 -4.14 -21.94
N ASN A 200 13.34 -2.99 -22.58
CA ASN A 200 14.08 -2.94 -23.85
C ASN A 200 15.25 -1.95 -23.93
N TRP A 201 15.63 -1.25 -22.84
CA TRP A 201 16.57 -0.13 -22.97
C TRP A 201 17.89 -0.29 -22.24
N TRP A 202 17.91 -1.10 -21.20
CA TRP A 202 19.05 -1.69 -20.50
C TRP A 202 18.53 -2.97 -19.85
N PRO A 203 19.29 -4.07 -19.84
CA PRO A 203 18.82 -5.27 -19.20
C PRO A 203 18.57 -4.99 -17.71
N GLY A 204 17.28 -4.88 -17.36
CA GLY A 204 16.83 -4.89 -15.98
C GLY A 204 16.81 -3.57 -15.22
N LYS A 205 16.89 -2.39 -15.87
CA LYS A 205 16.75 -1.11 -15.16
C LYS A 205 15.39 -1.04 -14.43
N GLN A 206 15.43 -0.72 -13.14
CA GLN A 206 14.27 -0.42 -12.34
C GLN A 206 14.10 1.10 -12.21
N VAL A 207 12.88 1.56 -12.31
CA VAL A 207 12.52 2.96 -12.10
C VAL A 207 11.29 3.06 -11.21
N LEU A 208 11.11 4.20 -10.56
CA LEU A 208 9.94 4.46 -9.72
C LEU A 208 8.91 5.29 -10.48
N VAL A 209 7.66 4.86 -10.41
CA VAL A 209 6.49 5.58 -10.95
C VAL A 209 5.50 5.81 -9.82
N ALA A 210 5.19 7.07 -9.52
CA ALA A 210 4.22 7.40 -8.48
C ALA A 210 2.78 7.13 -8.95
N PRO A 211 1.88 6.62 -8.08
CA PRO A 211 0.48 6.41 -8.41
C PRO A 211 -0.23 7.65 -8.96
N GLN A 212 0.14 8.82 -8.49
CA GLN A 212 -0.42 10.11 -8.97
C GLN A 212 -0.08 10.45 -10.44
N TRP A 213 0.89 9.75 -11.03
CA TRP A 213 1.26 9.87 -12.45
C TRP A 213 0.55 8.83 -13.32
N ILE A 214 -0.25 7.95 -12.70
CA ILE A 214 -1.08 6.95 -13.38
C ILE A 214 -2.38 7.62 -13.81
N GLU A 215 -2.70 7.54 -15.09
CA GLU A 215 -3.93 8.08 -15.65
C GLU A 215 -5.09 7.12 -15.48
N ARG A 216 -4.83 5.81 -15.65
CA ARG A 216 -5.82 4.76 -15.46
C ARG A 216 -5.16 3.39 -15.33
N VAL A 217 -5.90 2.44 -14.78
CA VAL A 217 -5.54 1.02 -14.75
C VAL A 217 -6.63 0.23 -15.48
N SER A 218 -6.22 -0.60 -16.43
CA SER A 218 -7.11 -1.58 -17.08
C SER A 218 -6.92 -2.94 -16.40
N TRP A 219 -7.80 -3.26 -15.46
CA TRP A 219 -7.72 -4.50 -14.70
C TRP A 219 -7.88 -5.74 -15.59
N GLY A 220 -8.81 -5.67 -16.56
CA GLY A 220 -9.05 -6.76 -17.50
C GLY A 220 -7.90 -7.01 -18.48
N GLU A 221 -7.21 -5.95 -18.92
CA GLU A 221 -6.04 -6.04 -19.80
C GLU A 221 -4.72 -6.21 -19.04
N ARG A 222 -4.73 -6.10 -17.71
CA ARG A 222 -3.54 -6.12 -16.85
C ARG A 222 -2.53 -5.05 -17.26
N LYS A 223 -3.01 -3.82 -17.47
CA LYS A 223 -2.21 -2.67 -17.90
C LYS A 223 -2.39 -1.47 -16.99
N VAL A 224 -1.28 -0.79 -16.73
CA VAL A 224 -1.22 0.50 -16.04
C VAL A 224 -0.80 1.56 -17.05
N PHE A 225 -1.58 2.61 -17.21
CA PHE A 225 -1.31 3.71 -18.13
C PHE A 225 -0.75 4.90 -17.35
N ALA A 226 0.49 5.24 -17.61
CA ALA A 226 1.19 6.36 -17.00
C ALA A 226 1.21 7.58 -17.92
N GLY A 227 0.91 8.76 -17.37
CA GLY A 227 0.99 10.05 -18.09
C GLY A 227 2.43 10.56 -18.24
N LEU A 228 3.33 9.66 -18.64
CA LEU A 228 4.76 9.89 -18.80
C LEU A 228 5.20 9.40 -20.19
N SER A 229 6.19 10.06 -20.81
CA SER A 229 6.77 9.56 -22.05
C SER A 229 7.83 8.48 -21.80
N ARG A 230 8.06 7.62 -22.77
CA ARG A 230 9.12 6.61 -22.73
C ARG A 230 10.50 7.24 -22.51
N GLU A 231 10.76 8.37 -23.14
CA GLU A 231 12.05 9.05 -23.00
C GLU A 231 12.25 9.58 -21.57
N ALA A 232 11.23 10.18 -20.97
CA ALA A 232 11.29 10.63 -19.58
C ALA A 232 11.58 9.47 -18.61
N ILE A 233 10.93 8.32 -18.84
CA ILE A 233 11.15 7.12 -18.01
C ILE A 233 12.55 6.53 -18.24
N LYS A 234 13.03 6.53 -19.47
CA LYS A 234 14.38 6.06 -19.81
C LYS A 234 15.46 6.87 -19.11
N GLN A 235 15.29 8.19 -19.02
CA GLN A 235 16.21 9.12 -18.36
C GLN A 235 16.01 9.21 -16.84
N SER A 236 14.98 8.57 -16.29
CA SER A 236 14.71 8.56 -14.85
C SER A 236 15.91 8.06 -14.06
N PRO A 237 16.13 8.59 -12.83
CA PRO A 237 17.03 7.97 -11.89
C PRO A 237 16.75 6.47 -11.75
N GLU A 238 17.79 5.66 -11.78
CA GLU A 238 17.66 4.23 -11.56
C GLU A 238 17.37 3.97 -10.08
N TYR A 239 16.43 3.09 -9.82
CA TYR A 239 16.18 2.55 -8.50
C TYR A 239 16.94 1.23 -8.34
N THR A 240 17.76 1.13 -7.31
CA THR A 240 18.47 -0.10 -6.91
C THR A 240 18.14 -0.43 -5.47
N GLU A 241 18.46 -1.63 -5.02
CA GLU A 241 18.28 -2.01 -3.61
C GLU A 241 19.15 -1.17 -2.64
N GLU A 242 20.24 -0.61 -3.16
CA GLU A 242 21.12 0.29 -2.43
C GLU A 242 20.62 1.74 -2.42
N SER A 243 19.61 2.06 -3.21
CA SER A 243 19.02 3.40 -3.26
C SER A 243 18.39 3.73 -1.92
N LEU A 244 18.93 4.74 -1.25
CA LEU A 244 18.32 5.29 -0.05
C LEU A 244 17.07 6.07 -0.45
N LEU A 245 15.91 5.50 -0.18
CA LEU A 245 14.62 6.16 -0.39
C LEU A 245 14.40 7.21 0.69
N ASN A 246 15.14 8.31 0.59
CA ASN A 246 14.99 9.47 1.45
C ASN A 246 14.33 10.63 0.69
N ARG A 247 14.01 11.70 1.41
CA ARG A 247 13.35 12.87 0.83
C ARG A 247 14.16 13.54 -0.30
N ASP A 248 15.49 13.51 -0.24
CA ASP A 248 16.33 14.11 -1.29
C ASP A 248 16.25 13.31 -2.60
N TYR A 249 16.22 11.98 -2.50
CA TYR A 249 15.99 11.11 -3.66
C TYR A 249 14.61 11.38 -4.28
N GLU A 250 13.56 11.44 -3.45
CA GLU A 250 12.20 11.73 -3.91
C GLU A 250 12.10 13.10 -4.59
N ILE A 251 12.70 14.14 -4.01
CA ILE A 251 12.75 15.49 -4.61
C ILE A 251 13.42 15.43 -5.99
N GLY A 252 14.54 14.73 -6.10
CA GLY A 252 15.25 14.52 -7.37
C GLY A 252 14.38 13.82 -8.40
N LEU A 253 13.70 12.75 -8.01
CA LEU A 253 12.79 11.97 -8.85
C LEU A 253 11.62 12.82 -9.35
N HIS A 254 10.94 13.52 -8.44
CA HIS A 254 9.80 14.37 -8.79
C HIS A 254 10.20 15.54 -9.70
N ARG A 255 11.36 16.14 -9.45
CA ARG A 255 11.93 17.21 -10.32
C ARG A 255 12.23 16.67 -11.71
N HIS A 256 12.77 15.46 -11.84
CA HIS A 256 13.04 14.82 -13.13
C HIS A 256 11.79 14.74 -14.01
N TYR A 257 10.65 14.40 -13.40
CA TYR A 257 9.38 14.27 -14.10
C TYR A 257 8.55 15.57 -14.17
N ASP A 258 9.09 16.69 -13.69
CA ASP A 258 8.37 17.97 -13.57
C ASP A 258 7.02 17.79 -12.84
N ARG A 259 7.06 17.09 -11.70
CA ARG A 259 5.89 16.77 -10.89
C ARG A 259 6.07 17.24 -9.46
N GLN A 260 4.97 17.72 -8.86
CA GLN A 260 4.95 18.09 -7.44
C GLN A 260 5.02 16.82 -6.57
N GLY A 261 5.78 16.89 -5.47
CA GLY A 261 5.85 15.81 -4.50
C GLY A 261 4.59 15.76 -3.63
N TYR A 262 4.15 14.56 -3.30
CA TYR A 262 2.96 14.32 -2.46
C TYR A 262 3.03 14.99 -1.09
N TRP A 263 4.20 15.16 -0.53
CA TRP A 263 4.43 15.79 0.78
C TRP A 263 4.06 17.27 0.83
N ILE A 264 3.95 17.95 -0.30
CA ILE A 264 3.53 19.36 -0.36
C ILE A 264 2.03 19.46 -0.11
N ASP A 265 1.25 18.55 -0.67
CA ASP A 265 -0.20 18.49 -0.46
C ASP A 265 -0.52 18.07 0.99
N GLU A 266 0.31 17.21 1.61
CA GLU A 266 0.19 16.82 3.02
C GLU A 266 0.43 17.99 3.99
N LEU A 267 1.41 18.84 3.68
CA LEU A 267 1.69 20.02 4.48
C LEU A 267 0.57 21.07 4.40
N ALA A 268 -0.10 21.16 3.26
CA ALA A 268 -1.21 22.07 3.05
C ALA A 268 -2.52 21.61 3.72
N ALA A 269 -2.61 20.33 4.09
CA ALA A 269 -3.79 19.73 4.72
C ALA A 269 -3.71 19.68 6.27
N LYS A 270 -2.56 20.02 6.84
CA LYS A 270 -2.33 20.19 8.29
C LYS A 270 -2.61 21.60 8.75
#